data_0a65bb325f215e08eecb539f5809da08
#
_entry.id   0a65bb325f215e08eecb539f5809da08
#
_cell.length_a   1.000
_cell.length_b   1.000
_cell.length_c   1.000
_cell.angle_alpha   90.00
_cell.angle_beta   90.00
_cell.angle_gamma   90.00
#
_symmetry.space_group_name_H-M   'P 1'
#
loop_
_entity.id
_entity.type
_entity.pdbx_description
1 polymer ?
#
loop_
_entity_poly.entity_id
_entity_poly.type
_entity_poly.pdbx_seq_one_letter_code
_entity_poly.pdbx_strand_id
1 'polypeptide(L)'
;MAEPSVPASSRRTVLACAGAACAAVLAGCSKYNSNNGGVAGSQPAPPASSSAAPAAPAGSGSGAAAAPAALASTSDVPVGGGKILADKKIVITQPQSGAFHAFSAVCTHAGCTVGSVSSGTINCPCHGSRFNITTGAVVNGPAASPLPAVSIKVQGTSIVQG
;
A
#
# COMPACT_ATOMS: atom_id res chain seq x y z
N MET A 1 -20.88 -4.04 53.06
CA MET A 1 -19.68 -3.52 52.42
C MET A 1 -18.69 -4.66 52.36
N ALA A 2 -18.54 -5.26 51.19
CA ALA A 2 -17.61 -6.36 51.00
C ALA A 2 -16.89 -6.08 49.67
N GLU A 3 -15.58 -5.85 49.75
CA GLU A 3 -14.70 -5.69 48.60
C GLU A 3 -14.43 -7.04 47.93
N PRO A 4 -14.46 -7.15 46.62
CA PRO A 4 -13.99 -8.35 45.94
C PRO A 4 -12.47 -8.26 45.72
N SER A 5 -11.77 -9.21 46.35
CA SER A 5 -10.35 -9.48 46.19
C SER A 5 -9.97 -9.83 44.76
N VAL A 6 -8.94 -9.16 44.22
CA VAL A 6 -8.29 -9.47 42.96
C VAL A 6 -7.27 -10.58 43.16
N PRO A 7 -7.29 -11.70 42.44
CA PRO A 7 -6.22 -12.68 42.54
C PRO A 7 -5.01 -12.21 41.68
N ALA A 8 -3.88 -12.05 42.33
CA ALA A 8 -2.57 -11.99 41.74
C ALA A 8 -2.20 -13.40 41.25
N SER A 9 -1.91 -13.54 39.99
CA SER A 9 -1.29 -14.75 39.44
C SER A 9 -0.07 -14.32 38.62
N SER A 10 1.07 -14.57 39.21
CA SER A 10 1.97 -15.71 39.12
C SER A 10 2.65 -15.85 37.74
N ARG A 11 3.86 -15.27 37.63
CA ARG A 11 5.18 -15.96 37.68
C ARG A 11 5.44 -16.90 36.52
N ARG A 12 6.31 -16.43 35.64
CA ARG A 12 7.66 -16.98 35.38
C ARG A 12 7.71 -18.46 34.99
N THR A 13 8.05 -18.69 33.73
CA THR A 13 8.95 -19.80 33.43
C THR A 13 9.98 -19.28 32.42
N VAL A 14 11.18 -19.07 32.94
CA VAL A 14 12.41 -18.85 32.19
C VAL A 14 12.91 -20.26 31.85
N LEU A 15 12.89 -20.62 30.58
CA LEU A 15 13.68 -21.74 30.08
C LEU A 15 14.89 -21.18 29.34
N ALA A 16 16.01 -21.25 30.02
CA ALA A 16 17.32 -21.15 29.43
C ALA A 16 17.64 -22.47 28.69
N CYS A 17 17.87 -22.40 27.39
CA CYS A 17 18.55 -23.43 26.65
C CYS A 17 19.83 -22.83 26.07
N ALA A 18 20.92 -23.16 26.73
CA ALA A 18 22.26 -22.98 26.21
C ALA A 18 22.59 -24.14 25.24
N GLY A 19 23.36 -23.84 24.24
CA GLY A 19 24.25 -24.83 23.62
C GLY A 19 24.05 -25.09 22.15
N ALA A 20 25.06 -24.80 21.47
CA ALA A 20 25.81 -25.52 20.45
C ALA A 20 26.09 -24.73 19.17
N ALA A 21 27.35 -24.36 19.07
CA ALA A 21 28.02 -23.90 17.88
C ALA A 21 28.03 -24.98 16.78
N CYS A 22 27.71 -24.59 15.54
CA CYS A 22 28.20 -25.32 14.36
C CYS A 22 28.63 -24.29 13.32
N ALA A 23 29.91 -24.13 13.20
CA ALA A 23 30.57 -23.49 12.08
C ALA A 23 30.53 -24.44 10.87
N ALA A 24 30.06 -23.97 9.74
CA ALA A 24 30.33 -24.59 8.45
C ALA A 24 30.55 -23.49 7.42
N VAL A 25 31.81 -23.35 7.10
CA VAL A 25 32.35 -22.56 5.99
C VAL A 25 32.08 -23.30 4.70
N LEU A 26 31.42 -22.69 3.73
CA LEU A 26 31.58 -23.12 2.33
C LEU A 26 31.64 -21.86 1.45
N ALA A 27 32.86 -21.56 1.07
CA ALA A 27 33.22 -20.67 0.00
C ALA A 27 32.71 -21.24 -1.35
N GLY A 28 31.95 -20.46 -2.09
CA GLY A 28 31.55 -20.80 -3.45
C GLY A 28 31.64 -19.55 -4.32
N CYS A 29 32.84 -19.27 -4.82
CA CYS A 29 33.09 -18.32 -5.90
C CYS A 29 32.52 -18.89 -7.20
N SER A 30 31.55 -18.26 -7.80
CA SER A 30 31.22 -18.42 -9.21
C SER A 30 31.49 -17.13 -9.94
N LYS A 31 32.63 -17.12 -10.61
CA LYS A 31 32.99 -16.16 -11.64
C LYS A 31 32.01 -16.29 -12.81
N TYR A 32 31.28 -15.26 -13.13
CA TYR A 32 30.69 -15.14 -14.44
C TYR A 32 31.66 -14.41 -15.36
N ASN A 33 32.11 -15.19 -16.31
CA ASN A 33 33.07 -14.83 -17.34
C ASN A 33 32.44 -13.88 -18.37
N SER A 34 33.03 -12.72 -18.53
CA SER A 34 32.79 -11.82 -19.66
C SER A 34 33.55 -12.33 -20.87
N ASN A 35 32.90 -12.67 -21.93
CA ASN A 35 33.42 -12.71 -23.29
C ASN A 35 32.41 -12.03 -24.17
N ASN A 36 32.68 -10.81 -24.54
CA ASN A 36 33.46 -10.33 -25.68
C ASN A 36 32.97 -10.85 -27.03
N GLY A 37 32.54 -9.92 -27.87
CA GLY A 37 32.19 -10.15 -29.24
C GLY A 37 31.65 -8.87 -29.87
N GLY A 38 32.54 -7.95 -30.20
CA GLY A 38 32.18 -6.77 -30.96
C GLY A 38 31.88 -7.13 -32.39
N VAL A 39 30.86 -6.52 -32.96
CA VAL A 39 30.77 -6.25 -34.42
C VAL A 39 30.14 -4.89 -34.58
N ALA A 40 30.93 -4.02 -35.15
CA ALA A 40 30.50 -2.76 -35.71
C ALA A 40 29.52 -3.03 -36.87
N GLY A 41 28.35 -2.40 -36.85
CA GLY A 41 27.36 -2.41 -37.89
C GLY A 41 26.78 -1.02 -38.05
N SER A 42 27.14 -0.43 -39.14
CA SER A 42 26.80 0.90 -39.63
C SER A 42 25.31 1.21 -39.57
N GLN A 43 25.00 2.39 -39.11
CA GLN A 43 23.72 3.08 -39.24
C GLN A 43 23.47 3.51 -40.67
N PRO A 44 22.24 3.46 -41.17
CA PRO A 44 21.73 4.49 -42.01
C PRO A 44 20.54 5.21 -41.39
N ALA A 45 20.55 6.53 -41.47
CA ALA A 45 19.52 7.43 -41.04
C ALA A 45 18.23 7.27 -41.87
N PRO A 46 17.03 7.41 -41.27
CA PRO A 46 15.80 7.53 -42.04
C PRO A 46 15.54 8.97 -42.45
N PRO A 47 14.88 9.17 -43.61
CA PRO A 47 14.56 10.49 -44.14
C PRO A 47 13.38 11.12 -43.39
N ALA A 48 13.46 12.43 -43.24
CA ALA A 48 12.38 13.29 -42.75
C ALA A 48 11.21 13.26 -43.75
N SER A 49 10.04 12.89 -43.27
CA SER A 49 8.78 13.15 -43.98
C SER A 49 7.93 14.09 -43.14
N SER A 50 7.88 15.33 -43.61
CA SER A 50 6.87 16.30 -43.22
C SER A 50 5.50 15.80 -43.66
N SER A 51 4.54 15.75 -42.75
CA SER A 51 3.13 15.72 -43.13
C SER A 51 2.30 16.49 -42.10
N ALA A 52 1.52 17.37 -42.69
CA ALA A 52 0.70 18.41 -42.15
C ALA A 52 -0.28 17.94 -41.05
N ALA A 53 -0.46 18.79 -40.04
CA ALA A 53 -1.54 18.74 -39.08
C ALA A 53 -2.88 19.14 -39.74
N PRO A 54 -3.98 18.42 -39.53
CA PRO A 54 -5.32 18.99 -39.65
C PRO A 54 -5.74 19.66 -38.34
N ALA A 55 -6.23 20.88 -38.47
CA ALA A 55 -6.80 21.69 -37.41
C ALA A 55 -7.96 20.97 -36.72
N ALA A 56 -7.89 20.89 -35.37
CA ALA A 56 -8.99 20.46 -34.56
C ALA A 56 -10.03 21.59 -34.45
N PRO A 57 -11.34 21.31 -34.49
CA PRO A 57 -12.37 22.29 -34.17
C PRO A 57 -12.35 22.60 -32.68
N ALA A 58 -12.30 23.89 -32.35
CA ALA A 58 -12.50 24.40 -31.01
C ALA A 58 -13.95 24.11 -30.56
N GLY A 59 -14.12 23.03 -29.83
CA GLY A 59 -15.33 22.76 -29.08
C GLY A 59 -15.28 23.55 -27.78
N SER A 60 -16.03 24.67 -27.71
CA SER A 60 -16.35 25.34 -26.44
C SER A 60 -17.20 24.43 -25.58
N GLY A 61 -16.57 23.53 -24.85
CA GLY A 61 -17.16 22.79 -23.75
C GLY A 61 -17.16 23.69 -22.53
N SER A 62 -18.33 24.24 -22.20
CA SER A 62 -18.62 24.87 -20.92
C SER A 62 -18.15 23.94 -19.80
N GLY A 63 -17.08 24.32 -19.11
CA GLY A 63 -16.56 23.58 -17.97
C GLY A 63 -17.52 23.71 -16.78
N ALA A 64 -18.56 22.89 -16.76
CA ALA A 64 -19.18 22.53 -15.51
C ALA A 64 -18.08 21.82 -14.72
N ALA A 65 -17.64 22.43 -13.61
CA ALA A 65 -16.75 21.79 -12.68
C ALA A 65 -17.38 20.45 -12.29
N ALA A 66 -16.85 19.36 -12.83
CA ALA A 66 -17.34 18.03 -12.53
C ALA A 66 -17.26 17.86 -11.02
N ALA A 67 -18.40 17.64 -10.38
CA ALA A 67 -18.45 17.30 -8.97
C ALA A 67 -17.45 16.16 -8.73
N PRO A 68 -16.62 16.24 -7.68
CA PRO A 68 -15.60 15.22 -7.46
C PRO A 68 -16.26 13.84 -7.40
N ALA A 69 -15.78 12.93 -8.27
CA ALA A 69 -16.36 11.60 -8.40
C ALA A 69 -16.33 10.89 -7.04
N ALA A 70 -17.47 10.37 -6.61
CA ALA A 70 -17.58 9.63 -5.37
C ALA A 70 -16.66 8.41 -5.41
N LEU A 71 -15.85 8.23 -4.39
CA LEU A 71 -15.01 7.06 -4.19
C LEU A 71 -15.82 5.90 -3.61
N ALA A 72 -16.65 6.19 -2.61
CA ALA A 72 -17.47 5.21 -1.92
C ALA A 72 -18.63 5.91 -1.20
N SER A 73 -19.64 5.14 -0.78
CA SER A 73 -20.61 5.58 0.22
C SER A 73 -20.03 5.36 1.62
N THR A 74 -20.42 6.21 2.58
CA THR A 74 -20.04 6.05 3.99
C THR A 74 -20.51 4.72 4.56
N SER A 75 -21.65 4.20 4.09
CA SER A 75 -22.20 2.88 4.48
C SER A 75 -21.37 1.69 3.98
N ASP A 76 -20.55 1.89 2.96
CA ASP A 76 -19.70 0.84 2.40
C ASP A 76 -18.43 0.58 3.21
N VAL A 77 -18.13 1.45 4.16
CA VAL A 77 -16.91 1.39 4.98
C VAL A 77 -17.31 1.05 6.41
N PRO A 78 -17.21 -0.21 6.84
CA PRO A 78 -17.62 -0.62 8.18
C PRO A 78 -16.71 -0.02 9.26
N VAL A 79 -17.28 0.22 10.46
CA VAL A 79 -16.52 0.68 11.64
C VAL A 79 -15.51 -0.39 12.06
N GLY A 80 -14.28 0.01 12.33
CA GLY A 80 -13.15 -0.89 12.62
C GLY A 80 -12.59 -1.62 11.40
N GLY A 81 -13.14 -1.33 10.21
CA GLY A 81 -12.77 -1.96 8.94
C GLY A 81 -12.44 -0.94 7.85
N GLY A 82 -12.69 -1.34 6.60
CA GLY A 82 -12.44 -0.49 5.46
C GLY A 82 -12.91 -1.08 4.13
N LYS A 83 -12.82 -0.25 3.08
CA LYS A 83 -13.10 -0.61 1.69
C LYS A 83 -11.87 -0.39 0.83
N ILE A 84 -11.50 -1.39 0.06
CA ILE A 84 -10.37 -1.33 -0.87
C ILE A 84 -10.91 -1.05 -2.26
N LEU A 85 -10.41 0.00 -2.88
CA LEU A 85 -10.69 0.40 -4.25
C LEU A 85 -9.46 0.08 -5.10
N ALA A 86 -9.35 -1.17 -5.54
CA ALA A 86 -8.17 -1.70 -6.20
C ALA A 86 -7.83 -0.91 -7.49
N ASP A 87 -8.84 -0.58 -8.30
CA ASP A 87 -8.69 0.17 -9.55
C ASP A 87 -8.13 1.58 -9.33
N LYS A 88 -8.47 2.20 -8.20
CA LYS A 88 -8.01 3.53 -7.80
C LYS A 88 -6.75 3.49 -6.93
N LYS A 89 -6.33 2.28 -6.52
CA LYS A 89 -5.22 2.05 -5.59
C LYS A 89 -5.38 2.82 -4.28
N ILE A 90 -6.61 2.89 -3.77
CA ILE A 90 -6.98 3.56 -2.53
C ILE A 90 -7.63 2.56 -1.59
N VAL A 91 -7.29 2.63 -0.31
CA VAL A 91 -8.02 1.97 0.77
C VAL A 91 -8.62 3.04 1.68
N ILE A 92 -9.93 2.95 1.92
CA ILE A 92 -10.64 3.83 2.84
C ILE A 92 -10.92 3.05 4.12
N THR A 93 -10.67 3.64 5.26
CA THR A 93 -10.85 3.01 6.58
C THR A 93 -11.79 3.84 7.45
N GLN A 94 -12.46 3.19 8.40
CA GLN A 94 -13.29 3.85 9.40
C GLN A 94 -12.92 3.32 10.81
N PRO A 95 -11.88 3.87 11.46
CA PRO A 95 -11.46 3.42 12.79
C PRO A 95 -12.56 3.56 13.84
N GLN A 96 -13.34 4.63 13.77
CA GLN A 96 -14.46 4.94 14.63
C GLN A 96 -15.63 5.43 13.78
N SER A 97 -16.85 5.34 14.29
CA SER A 97 -18.03 5.81 13.57
C SER A 97 -17.88 7.27 13.14
N GLY A 98 -18.03 7.52 11.83
CA GLY A 98 -17.90 8.84 11.22
C GLY A 98 -16.46 9.34 11.00
N ALA A 99 -15.44 8.63 11.48
CA ALA A 99 -14.04 8.98 11.27
C ALA A 99 -13.46 8.19 10.08
N PHE A 100 -13.35 8.84 8.93
CA PHE A 100 -12.84 8.23 7.70
C PHE A 100 -11.41 8.68 7.41
N HIS A 101 -10.56 7.72 7.06
CA HIS A 101 -9.21 7.95 6.55
C HIS A 101 -9.05 7.24 5.22
N ALA A 102 -8.14 7.71 4.39
CA ALA A 102 -7.77 7.03 3.17
C ALA A 102 -6.25 6.98 3.01
N PHE A 103 -5.79 5.88 2.45
CA PHE A 103 -4.38 5.63 2.19
C PHE A 103 -4.21 5.00 0.81
N SER A 104 -2.99 5.03 0.31
CA SER A 104 -2.63 4.21 -0.84
C SER A 104 -2.86 2.74 -0.53
N ALA A 105 -3.51 2.02 -1.44
CA ALA A 105 -3.65 0.57 -1.34
C ALA A 105 -2.40 -0.17 -1.84
N VAL A 106 -1.34 0.54 -2.19
CA VAL A 106 -0.06 -0.04 -2.64
C VAL A 106 0.85 -0.24 -1.45
N CYS A 107 1.16 -1.49 -1.14
CA CYS A 107 2.03 -1.87 -0.04
C CYS A 107 3.46 -1.34 -0.26
N THR A 108 4.00 -0.65 0.74
CA THR A 108 5.32 0.00 0.67
C THR A 108 6.50 -0.97 0.74
N HIS A 109 6.27 -2.27 0.94
CA HIS A 109 7.32 -3.29 0.86
C HIS A 109 7.71 -3.61 -0.60
N ALA A 110 6.73 -4.06 -1.40
CA ALA A 110 7.00 -4.57 -2.74
C ALA A 110 5.90 -4.21 -3.76
N GLY A 111 5.09 -3.19 -3.49
CA GLY A 111 4.10 -2.67 -4.43
C GLY A 111 2.82 -3.51 -4.60
N CYS A 112 2.64 -4.58 -3.83
CA CYS A 112 1.40 -5.37 -3.87
C CYS A 112 0.20 -4.54 -3.43
N THR A 113 -0.96 -4.80 -4.01
CA THR A 113 -2.21 -4.23 -3.49
C THR A 113 -2.58 -4.88 -2.17
N VAL A 114 -2.93 -4.08 -1.15
CA VAL A 114 -3.43 -4.58 0.13
C VAL A 114 -4.72 -5.37 -0.10
N GLY A 115 -4.95 -6.42 0.70
CA GLY A 115 -6.02 -7.39 0.44
C GLY A 115 -7.20 -7.34 1.41
N SER A 116 -7.01 -6.79 2.60
CA SER A 116 -8.08 -6.73 3.61
C SER A 116 -7.86 -5.62 4.63
N VAL A 117 -8.95 -5.24 5.29
CA VAL A 117 -8.92 -4.33 6.45
C VAL A 117 -9.68 -5.04 7.57
N SER A 118 -8.97 -5.42 8.61
CA SER A 118 -9.52 -6.15 9.75
C SER A 118 -8.67 -5.99 11.00
N SER A 119 -9.28 -6.18 12.17
CA SER A 119 -8.57 -6.12 13.46
C SER A 119 -7.73 -4.86 13.65
N GLY A 120 -8.24 -3.70 13.18
CA GLY A 120 -7.54 -2.42 13.28
C GLY A 120 -6.33 -2.26 12.35
N THR A 121 -6.18 -3.15 11.36
CA THR A 121 -5.05 -3.10 10.42
C THR A 121 -5.49 -3.27 8.96
N ILE A 122 -4.75 -2.61 8.07
CA ILE A 122 -4.75 -2.84 6.62
C ILE A 122 -3.70 -3.91 6.34
N ASN A 123 -4.08 -5.00 5.69
CA ASN A 123 -3.24 -6.18 5.56
C ASN A 123 -2.81 -6.41 4.12
N CYS A 124 -1.52 -6.64 3.91
CA CYS A 124 -0.96 -7.02 2.62
C CYS A 124 -0.80 -8.55 2.55
N PRO A 125 -1.42 -9.23 1.54
CA PRO A 125 -1.40 -10.69 1.46
C PRO A 125 -0.06 -11.25 0.96
N CYS A 126 0.76 -10.43 0.27
CA CYS A 126 1.98 -10.93 -0.37
C CYS A 126 3.03 -11.39 0.65
N HIS A 127 3.32 -10.55 1.65
CA HIS A 127 4.39 -10.83 2.61
C HIS A 127 3.98 -10.51 4.05
N GLY A 128 2.69 -10.31 4.31
CA GLY A 128 2.15 -10.15 5.68
C GLY A 128 2.37 -8.78 6.32
N SER A 129 2.77 -7.75 5.57
CA SER A 129 2.83 -6.38 6.11
C SER A 129 1.46 -5.93 6.59
N ARG A 130 1.43 -5.26 7.75
CA ARG A 130 0.22 -4.71 8.36
C ARG A 130 0.41 -3.26 8.69
N PHE A 131 -0.63 -2.45 8.45
CA PHE A 131 -0.61 -1.01 8.67
C PHE A 131 -1.80 -0.60 9.52
N ASN A 132 -1.62 0.39 10.36
CA ASN A 132 -2.65 0.92 11.25
C ASN A 132 -3.76 1.63 10.43
N ILE A 133 -5.02 1.37 10.74
CA ILE A 133 -6.16 1.94 10.00
C ILE A 133 -6.38 3.44 10.22
N THR A 134 -5.79 4.02 11.27
CA THR A 134 -5.94 5.45 11.59
C THR A 134 -4.80 6.28 11.01
N THR A 135 -3.58 5.75 11.05
CA THR A 135 -2.36 6.52 10.75
C THR A 135 -1.63 6.05 9.49
N GLY A 136 -1.95 4.87 8.98
CA GLY A 136 -1.19 4.23 7.91
C GLY A 136 0.18 3.70 8.34
N ALA A 137 0.57 3.88 9.60
CA ALA A 137 1.87 3.45 10.11
C ALA A 137 2.03 1.93 10.06
N VAL A 138 3.27 1.47 9.87
CA VAL A 138 3.59 0.05 9.89
C VAL A 138 3.39 -0.51 11.31
N VAL A 139 2.56 -1.55 11.42
CA VAL A 139 2.32 -2.31 12.65
C VAL A 139 3.14 -3.59 12.64
N ASN A 140 3.27 -4.20 11.45
CA ASN A 140 4.08 -5.40 11.24
C ASN A 140 4.72 -5.35 9.86
N GLY A 141 6.02 -5.64 9.79
CA GLY A 141 6.79 -5.68 8.54
C GLY A 141 6.46 -6.90 7.66
N PRO A 142 7.11 -7.03 6.50
CA PRO A 142 8.41 -6.43 6.12
C PRO A 142 8.40 -4.99 5.57
N ALA A 143 7.25 -4.34 5.39
CA ALA A 143 7.23 -2.93 5.00
C ALA A 143 7.99 -2.06 6.01
N ALA A 144 8.82 -1.13 5.52
CA ALA A 144 9.62 -0.24 6.35
C ALA A 144 9.04 1.19 6.45
N SER A 145 8.05 1.52 5.61
CA SER A 145 7.45 2.85 5.53
C SER A 145 5.93 2.78 5.64
N PRO A 146 5.28 3.82 6.19
CA PRO A 146 3.82 3.88 6.27
C PRO A 146 3.17 3.92 4.88
N LEU A 147 1.89 3.59 4.81
CA LEU A 147 1.10 3.84 3.61
C LEU A 147 0.89 5.36 3.44
N PRO A 148 1.13 5.92 2.26
CA PRO A 148 0.85 7.32 1.96
C PRO A 148 -0.63 7.64 2.20
N ALA A 149 -0.90 8.75 2.89
CA ALA A 149 -2.25 9.25 3.08
C ALA A 149 -2.82 9.82 1.78
N VAL A 150 -4.10 9.64 1.57
CA VAL A 150 -4.88 10.19 0.46
C VAL A 150 -5.91 11.16 1.02
N SER A 151 -5.96 12.38 0.49
CA SER A 151 -6.96 13.37 0.90
C SER A 151 -8.36 12.95 0.45
N ILE A 152 -9.29 12.93 1.39
CA ILE A 152 -10.70 12.67 1.15
C ILE A 152 -11.57 13.68 1.88
N LYS A 153 -12.80 13.85 1.38
CA LYS A 153 -13.86 14.65 2.04
C LYS A 153 -15.14 13.83 2.10
N VAL A 154 -15.87 13.97 3.19
CA VAL A 154 -17.21 13.39 3.32
C VAL A 154 -18.22 14.45 2.93
N GLN A 155 -19.06 14.17 1.95
CA GLN A 155 -20.14 15.02 1.47
C GLN A 155 -21.46 14.26 1.59
N GLY A 156 -22.22 14.56 2.64
CA GLY A 156 -23.42 13.78 2.99
C GLY A 156 -23.07 12.32 3.24
N THR A 157 -23.59 11.43 2.43
CA THR A 157 -23.31 9.98 2.49
C THR A 157 -22.20 9.52 1.55
N SER A 158 -21.56 10.44 0.83
CA SER A 158 -20.52 10.12 -0.15
C SER A 158 -19.14 10.52 0.36
N ILE A 159 -18.15 9.68 0.10
CA ILE A 159 -16.73 9.95 0.31
C ILE A 159 -16.14 10.30 -1.06
N VAL A 160 -15.58 11.48 -1.19
CA VAL A 160 -14.96 11.98 -2.43
C VAL A 160 -13.47 12.23 -2.22
N GLN A 161 -12.71 12.28 -3.30
CA GLN A 161 -11.32 12.70 -3.23
C GLN A 161 -11.25 14.21 -2.93
N GLY A 162 -10.38 14.61 -1.99
CA GLY A 162 -10.20 15.98 -1.54
C GLY A 162 -9.19 16.77 -2.34
#